data_743ef3bd4edfe51ada7290448be767fc
#
_entry.id   743ef3bd4edfe51ada7290448be767fc
#
_cell.length_a   1.000
_cell.length_b   1.000
_cell.length_c   1.000
_cell.angle_alpha   90.00
_cell.angle_beta   90.00
_cell.angle_gamma   90.00
#
_symmetry.space_group_name_H-M   'P 1'
#
loop_
_entity.id
_entity.type
_entity.pdbx_description
1 polymer ?
#
loop_
_entity_poly.entity_id
_entity_poly.type
_entity_poly.pdbx_seq_one_letter_code
_entity_poly.pdbx_strand_id
1 'polypeptide(L)'
;MNFLRNYLDKQKPKFEKGGKLEKFHSVFTGFESFLFVPNTTTSSGAHIRDAVDLKRTMIIVVLALIPALLFGIYNVGYQHFNAVGGLADTTFFQLFFYGLWKVLPMIIVSYVVGLGIEFAVAQMKGHEINEGFLVSGLLIPMIMPVEAPLWMVALSTAWNPALLARAFFFFSYPSMISGDKVWIAGDTADAISQATPLAQMALGQPLTYSTADMFWGFIPGSVGETSAFCILIGAVILLLTNVASWRTMISVFVGGYLMALIFQPISGVEAYQQLLMGGFAFGAVFMATDPVTSAQTNTGKYVYGLLIGAMAVIIRCINPGYPEGMMLAILLMNTFAPLIDWFVVQANIKRRLKRAKAVAN
;
A
#
# COMPACT_ATOMS: atom_id res chain seq x y z
N MET A 1 0.53 -3.40 31.63
CA MET A 1 0.22 -2.07 31.06
C MET A 1 0.50 -0.93 32.02
N ASN A 2 0.28 -1.07 33.33
CA ASN A 2 0.54 0.01 34.30
C ASN A 2 2.00 0.46 34.43
N PHE A 3 2.98 -0.44 34.19
CA PHE A 3 4.42 -0.08 34.28
C PHE A 3 4.85 0.93 33.20
N LEU A 4 4.47 0.70 31.96
CA LEU A 4 4.79 1.61 30.84
C LEU A 4 4.09 2.96 31.00
N ARG A 5 2.84 2.98 31.44
CA ARG A 5 2.11 4.22 31.74
C ARG A 5 2.80 5.03 32.81
N ASN A 6 3.13 4.40 33.95
CA ASN A 6 3.83 5.06 35.06
C ASN A 6 5.21 5.60 34.65
N TYR A 7 5.89 4.89 33.72
CA TYR A 7 7.18 5.37 33.20
C TYR A 7 7.00 6.62 32.32
N LEU A 8 6.03 6.63 31.43
CA LEU A 8 5.73 7.79 30.58
C LEU A 8 5.28 9.00 31.41
N ASP A 9 4.41 8.79 32.41
CA ASP A 9 3.92 9.85 33.27
C ASP A 9 5.07 10.50 34.08
N LYS A 10 6.10 9.73 34.45
CA LYS A 10 7.33 10.26 35.09
C LYS A 10 8.20 11.08 34.12
N GLN A 11 8.20 10.79 32.85
CA GLN A 11 8.99 11.53 31.85
C GLN A 11 8.26 12.77 31.33
N LYS A 12 6.91 12.76 31.32
CA LYS A 12 6.05 13.80 30.78
C LYS A 12 6.41 15.24 31.21
N PRO A 13 6.70 15.53 32.48
CA PRO A 13 7.05 16.89 32.92
C PRO A 13 8.30 17.45 32.25
N LYS A 14 9.20 16.60 31.73
CA LYS A 14 10.41 17.04 31.03
C LYS A 14 10.12 17.60 29.63
N PHE A 15 9.01 17.16 29.06
CA PHE A 15 8.57 17.54 27.71
C PHE A 15 7.45 18.58 27.70
N GLU A 16 6.87 18.90 28.84
CA GLU A 16 5.89 19.98 29.00
C GLU A 16 6.54 21.38 29.00
N LYS A 17 5.72 22.41 28.86
CA LYS A 17 6.16 23.81 28.83
C LYS A 17 7.03 24.13 30.05
N GLY A 18 8.24 24.61 29.81
CA GLY A 18 9.26 24.87 30.87
C GLY A 18 10.18 23.69 31.17
N GLY A 19 9.97 22.52 30.57
CA GLY A 19 10.86 21.35 30.72
C GLY A 19 12.12 21.44 29.83
N LYS A 20 13.17 20.70 30.20
CA LYS A 20 14.45 20.69 29.46
C LYS A 20 14.30 20.21 28.02
N LEU A 21 13.25 19.44 27.70
CA LEU A 21 12.99 18.83 26.41
C LEU A 21 11.68 19.33 25.77
N GLU A 22 11.24 20.53 26.10
CA GLU A 22 10.02 21.16 25.58
C GLU A 22 9.97 21.16 24.07
N LYS A 23 11.12 21.33 23.39
CA LYS A 23 11.22 21.27 21.93
C LYS A 23 10.76 19.92 21.31
N PHE A 24 10.80 18.86 22.07
CA PHE A 24 10.39 17.52 21.66
C PHE A 24 9.00 17.13 22.19
N HIS A 25 8.20 18.10 22.60
CA HIS A 25 6.85 17.86 23.13
C HIS A 25 5.96 17.08 22.15
N SER A 26 5.94 17.48 20.87
CA SER A 26 5.14 16.81 19.83
C SER A 26 5.56 15.35 19.60
N VAL A 27 6.87 15.08 19.69
CA VAL A 27 7.42 13.72 19.57
C VAL A 27 6.96 12.85 20.74
N PHE A 28 7.08 13.36 21.96
CA PHE A 28 6.65 12.63 23.18
C PHE A 28 5.14 12.37 23.16
N THR A 29 4.35 13.39 22.83
CA THR A 29 2.89 13.27 22.73
C THR A 29 2.47 12.27 21.63
N GLY A 30 3.18 12.25 20.51
CA GLY A 30 2.97 11.27 19.44
C GLY A 30 3.19 9.84 19.94
N PHE A 31 4.29 9.57 20.64
CA PHE A 31 4.55 8.24 21.24
C PHE A 31 3.58 7.88 22.36
N GLU A 32 3.25 8.84 23.24
CA GLU A 32 2.26 8.62 24.30
C GLU A 32 0.91 8.26 23.73
N SER A 33 0.46 9.00 22.72
CA SER A 33 -0.84 8.79 22.11
C SER A 33 -0.89 7.55 21.21
N PHE A 34 0.25 7.10 20.66
CA PHE A 34 0.36 5.83 19.95
C PHE A 34 0.18 4.63 20.90
N LEU A 35 0.81 4.68 22.08
CA LEU A 35 0.74 3.59 23.06
C LEU A 35 -0.56 3.61 23.88
N PHE A 36 -1.08 4.80 24.18
CA PHE A 36 -2.24 5.00 25.05
C PHE A 36 -3.19 6.03 24.45
N VAL A 37 -4.48 5.78 24.59
CA VAL A 37 -5.51 6.77 24.21
C VAL A 37 -5.33 8.03 25.03
N PRO A 38 -5.32 9.24 24.42
CA PRO A 38 -5.23 10.50 25.14
C PRO A 38 -6.33 10.64 26.18
N ASN A 39 -5.98 11.07 27.39
CA ASN A 39 -6.93 11.25 28.49
C ASN A 39 -7.48 12.69 28.56
N THR A 40 -7.50 13.38 27.43
CA THR A 40 -8.04 14.74 27.32
C THR A 40 -9.56 14.69 27.22
N THR A 41 -10.24 15.52 28.01
CA THR A 41 -11.69 15.70 27.97
C THR A 41 -12.02 17.16 27.61
N THR A 42 -13.20 17.41 27.05
CA THR A 42 -13.69 18.76 26.83
C THR A 42 -13.87 19.50 28.16
N SER A 43 -13.50 20.77 28.22
CA SER A 43 -13.65 21.61 29.40
C SER A 43 -15.09 22.00 29.72
N SER A 44 -15.99 21.94 28.72
CA SER A 44 -17.41 22.26 28.86
C SER A 44 -18.23 21.54 27.80
N GLY A 45 -19.49 21.22 28.12
CA GLY A 45 -20.41 20.50 27.25
C GLY A 45 -20.24 18.99 27.24
N ALA A 46 -20.92 18.30 26.29
CA ALA A 46 -20.82 16.86 26.16
C ALA A 46 -19.48 16.45 25.56
N HIS A 47 -18.81 15.46 26.17
CA HIS A 47 -17.61 14.85 25.61
C HIS A 47 -17.99 13.68 24.71
N ILE A 48 -17.74 13.82 23.43
CA ILE A 48 -18.01 12.80 22.42
C ILE A 48 -16.66 12.26 21.93
N ARG A 49 -16.48 10.95 21.98
CA ARG A 49 -15.29 10.27 21.48
C ARG A 49 -15.68 9.15 20.53
N ASP A 50 -14.98 9.06 19.41
CA ASP A 50 -15.17 7.95 18.47
C ASP A 50 -14.79 6.61 19.11
N ALA A 51 -15.52 5.55 18.75
CA ALA A 51 -15.23 4.19 19.19
C ALA A 51 -13.91 3.67 18.61
N VAL A 52 -13.54 4.14 17.42
CA VAL A 52 -12.31 3.76 16.70
C VAL A 52 -11.54 5.02 16.33
N ASP A 53 -10.40 5.23 16.97
CA ASP A 53 -9.47 6.32 16.63
C ASP A 53 -8.76 6.02 15.29
N LEU A 54 -8.30 7.07 14.61
CA LEU A 54 -7.49 6.95 13.38
C LEU A 54 -6.28 6.04 13.58
N LYS A 55 -5.63 6.09 14.73
CA LYS A 55 -4.51 5.22 15.14
C LYS A 55 -4.86 3.74 15.09
N ARG A 56 -6.04 3.37 15.61
CA ARG A 56 -6.52 1.99 15.59
C ARG A 56 -6.81 1.54 14.16
N THR A 57 -7.36 2.42 13.34
CA THR A 57 -7.58 2.16 11.92
C THR A 57 -6.25 1.89 11.22
N MET A 58 -5.23 2.71 11.45
CA MET A 58 -3.91 2.55 10.83
C MET A 58 -3.19 1.28 11.30
N ILE A 59 -3.26 0.94 12.60
CA ILE A 59 -2.65 -0.31 13.08
C ILE A 59 -3.33 -1.56 12.49
N ILE A 60 -4.64 -1.52 12.27
CA ILE A 60 -5.36 -2.63 11.62
C ILE A 60 -4.86 -2.82 10.18
N VAL A 61 -4.61 -1.74 9.45
CA VAL A 61 -4.03 -1.83 8.10
C VAL A 61 -2.63 -2.43 8.15
N VAL A 62 -1.79 -2.00 9.10
CA VAL A 62 -0.46 -2.59 9.30
C VAL A 62 -0.57 -4.09 9.61
N LEU A 63 -1.47 -4.51 10.51
CA LEU A 63 -1.70 -5.92 10.81
C LEU A 63 -2.17 -6.71 9.58
N ALA A 64 -3.00 -6.10 8.73
CA ALA A 64 -3.47 -6.73 7.50
C ALA A 64 -2.35 -6.87 6.44
N LEU A 65 -1.31 -6.05 6.49
CA LEU A 65 -0.14 -6.14 5.62
C LEU A 65 0.88 -7.20 6.07
N ILE A 66 0.88 -7.60 7.35
CA ILE A 66 1.87 -8.54 7.90
C ILE A 66 1.92 -9.87 7.15
N PRO A 67 0.81 -10.54 6.79
CA PRO A 67 0.88 -11.80 6.06
C PRO A 67 1.61 -11.67 4.72
N ALA A 68 1.33 -10.60 3.96
CA ALA A 68 1.98 -10.33 2.69
C ALA A 68 3.47 -9.99 2.87
N LEU A 69 3.82 -9.25 3.93
CA LEU A 69 5.20 -8.92 4.25
C LEU A 69 6.01 -10.17 4.63
N LEU A 70 5.50 -11.00 5.53
CA LEU A 70 6.20 -12.22 5.98
C LEU A 70 6.43 -13.20 4.83
N PHE A 71 5.41 -13.40 4.01
CA PHE A 71 5.56 -14.22 2.81
C PHE A 71 6.55 -13.58 1.82
N GLY A 72 6.49 -12.26 1.62
CA GLY A 72 7.40 -11.54 0.74
C GLY A 72 8.86 -11.69 1.17
N ILE A 73 9.16 -11.57 2.47
CA ILE A 73 10.49 -11.82 3.03
C ILE A 73 10.94 -13.24 2.70
N TYR A 74 10.09 -14.23 2.93
CA TYR A 74 10.40 -15.62 2.59
C TYR A 74 10.65 -15.80 1.08
N ASN A 75 9.79 -15.23 0.24
CA ASN A 75 9.90 -15.33 -1.21
C ASN A 75 11.17 -14.70 -1.78
N VAL A 76 11.65 -13.59 -1.19
CA VAL A 76 12.94 -12.98 -1.57
C VAL A 76 14.09 -13.98 -1.41
N GLY A 77 14.15 -14.69 -0.28
CA GLY A 77 15.14 -15.76 -0.09
C GLY A 77 14.92 -16.92 -1.05
N TYR A 78 13.66 -17.35 -1.22
CA TYR A 78 13.32 -18.45 -2.14
C TYR A 78 13.79 -18.18 -3.57
N GLN A 79 13.49 -17.00 -4.11
CA GLN A 79 13.89 -16.62 -5.47
C GLN A 79 15.42 -16.55 -5.62
N HIS A 80 16.13 -16.02 -4.61
CA HIS A 80 17.58 -15.99 -4.62
C HIS A 80 18.19 -17.40 -4.69
N PHE A 81 17.83 -18.29 -3.76
CA PHE A 81 18.40 -19.65 -3.73
C PHE A 81 17.94 -20.52 -4.89
N ASN A 82 16.73 -20.28 -5.41
CA ASN A 82 16.27 -20.92 -6.64
C ASN A 82 17.12 -20.49 -7.84
N ALA A 83 17.48 -19.22 -7.92
CA ALA A 83 18.33 -18.67 -8.97
C ALA A 83 19.77 -19.19 -8.92
N VAL A 84 20.32 -19.33 -7.71
CA VAL A 84 21.70 -19.88 -7.51
C VAL A 84 21.75 -21.39 -7.65
N GLY A 85 20.61 -22.07 -7.72
CA GLY A 85 20.55 -23.56 -7.81
C GLY A 85 20.75 -24.28 -6.48
N GLY A 86 20.75 -23.57 -5.34
CA GLY A 86 20.96 -24.11 -4.01
C GLY A 86 19.70 -24.43 -3.21
N LEU A 87 18.52 -24.38 -3.82
CA LEU A 87 17.24 -24.50 -3.11
C LEU A 87 17.06 -25.84 -2.38
N ALA A 88 17.60 -26.94 -2.95
CA ALA A 88 17.47 -28.28 -2.38
C ALA A 88 18.18 -28.44 -1.03
N ASP A 89 19.26 -27.70 -0.80
CA ASP A 89 20.12 -27.78 0.39
C ASP A 89 19.79 -26.74 1.45
N THR A 90 18.76 -25.86 1.20
CA THR A 90 18.42 -24.75 2.10
C THR A 90 17.22 -25.06 2.98
N THR A 91 17.30 -24.62 4.24
CA THR A 91 16.20 -24.72 5.20
C THR A 91 15.28 -23.47 5.13
N PHE A 92 14.03 -23.62 5.60
CA PHE A 92 13.08 -22.52 5.71
C PHE A 92 13.66 -21.28 6.41
N PHE A 93 14.40 -21.49 7.50
CA PHE A 93 15.01 -20.40 8.25
C PHE A 93 16.09 -19.66 7.46
N GLN A 94 16.89 -20.37 6.67
CA GLN A 94 17.91 -19.73 5.81
C GLN A 94 17.26 -18.84 4.75
N LEU A 95 16.20 -19.32 4.11
CA LEU A 95 15.42 -18.53 3.14
C LEU A 95 14.85 -17.28 3.79
N PHE A 96 14.21 -17.44 4.95
CA PHE A 96 13.56 -16.32 5.66
C PHE A 96 14.58 -15.30 6.17
N PHE A 97 15.68 -15.71 6.78
CA PHE A 97 16.70 -14.78 7.30
C PHE A 97 17.45 -14.05 6.18
N TYR A 98 17.68 -14.71 5.05
CA TYR A 98 18.27 -14.04 3.89
C TYR A 98 17.35 -12.92 3.37
N GLY A 99 16.08 -13.23 3.15
CA GLY A 99 15.10 -12.21 2.74
C GLY A 99 14.92 -11.09 3.76
N LEU A 100 14.91 -11.45 5.06
CA LEU A 100 14.85 -10.46 6.14
C LEU A 100 16.05 -9.50 6.10
N TRP A 101 17.25 -10.02 5.88
CA TRP A 101 18.48 -9.21 5.76
C TRP A 101 18.40 -8.19 4.63
N LYS A 102 17.76 -8.55 3.52
CA LYS A 102 17.58 -7.67 2.36
C LYS A 102 16.43 -6.64 2.56
N VAL A 103 15.31 -7.08 3.11
CA VAL A 103 14.09 -6.23 3.23
C VAL A 103 14.13 -5.32 4.45
N LEU A 104 14.67 -5.78 5.58
CA LEU A 104 14.69 -5.03 6.83
C LEU A 104 15.37 -3.65 6.72
N PRO A 105 16.53 -3.49 6.06
CA PRO A 105 17.15 -2.19 5.88
C PRO A 105 16.24 -1.20 5.12
N MET A 106 15.48 -1.67 4.13
CA MET A 106 14.55 -0.82 3.38
C MET A 106 13.42 -0.31 4.29
N ILE A 107 12.89 -1.18 5.15
CA ILE A 107 11.85 -0.82 6.13
C ILE A 107 12.41 0.21 7.12
N ILE A 108 13.59 -0.04 7.68
CA ILE A 108 14.24 0.87 8.64
C ILE A 108 14.46 2.25 8.00
N VAL A 109 15.01 2.30 6.80
CA VAL A 109 15.26 3.56 6.09
C VAL A 109 13.96 4.30 5.81
N SER A 110 12.92 3.61 5.36
CA SER A 110 11.60 4.21 5.12
C SER A 110 11.03 4.84 6.40
N TYR A 111 11.03 4.13 7.52
CA TYR A 111 10.53 4.68 8.78
C TYR A 111 11.41 5.79 9.34
N VAL A 112 12.73 5.66 9.30
CA VAL A 112 13.65 6.68 9.84
C VAL A 112 13.53 7.99 9.06
N VAL A 113 13.54 7.91 7.74
CA VAL A 113 13.45 9.11 6.88
C VAL A 113 12.06 9.72 6.96
N GLY A 114 11.01 8.93 6.82
CA GLY A 114 9.66 9.46 6.78
C GLY A 114 9.19 10.00 8.13
N LEU A 115 9.37 9.25 9.22
CA LEU A 115 9.08 9.77 10.55
C LEU A 115 9.98 10.98 10.91
N GLY A 116 11.24 10.97 10.47
CA GLY A 116 12.13 12.11 10.64
C GLY A 116 11.60 13.38 9.99
N ILE A 117 11.09 13.29 8.76
CA ILE A 117 10.46 14.42 8.05
C ILE A 117 9.17 14.84 8.74
N GLU A 118 8.29 13.89 9.09
CA GLU A 118 7.03 14.14 9.79
C GLU A 118 7.28 14.87 11.14
N PHE A 119 8.23 14.37 11.93
CA PHE A 119 8.61 15.01 13.20
C PHE A 119 9.18 16.42 13.00
N ALA A 120 10.06 16.61 12.00
CA ALA A 120 10.62 17.91 11.72
C ALA A 120 9.53 18.92 11.31
N VAL A 121 8.61 18.53 10.43
CA VAL A 121 7.52 19.40 9.97
C VAL A 121 6.52 19.66 11.10
N ALA A 122 6.14 18.66 11.87
CA ALA A 122 5.25 18.82 13.04
C ALA A 122 5.84 19.79 14.05
N GLN A 123 7.15 19.66 14.34
CA GLN A 123 7.85 20.55 15.25
C GLN A 123 7.93 22.00 14.73
N MET A 124 8.18 22.19 13.43
CA MET A 124 8.24 23.53 12.82
C MET A 124 6.88 24.23 12.78
N LYS A 125 5.81 23.47 12.57
CA LYS A 125 4.44 24.01 12.45
C LYS A 125 3.66 24.01 13.77
N GLY A 126 4.17 23.37 14.83
CA GLY A 126 3.47 23.23 16.11
C GLY A 126 2.22 22.35 16.04
N HIS A 127 2.16 21.42 15.10
CA HIS A 127 1.07 20.46 14.94
C HIS A 127 1.38 19.12 15.58
N GLU A 128 0.34 18.33 15.88
CA GLU A 128 0.49 16.93 16.22
C GLU A 128 0.95 16.13 14.97
N ILE A 129 1.64 15.02 15.23
CA ILE A 129 2.21 14.17 14.18
C ILE A 129 1.09 13.44 13.47
N ASN A 130 1.19 13.39 12.15
CA ASN A 130 0.25 12.62 11.33
C ASN A 130 0.60 11.12 11.35
N GLU A 131 -0.27 10.32 11.95
CA GLU A 131 -0.08 8.89 12.15
C GLU A 131 -0.25 8.05 10.87
N GLY A 132 -0.75 8.64 9.80
CA GLY A 132 -0.91 7.99 8.50
C GLY A 132 0.42 7.47 7.93
N PHE A 133 1.54 8.05 8.33
CA PHE A 133 2.85 7.60 7.89
C PHE A 133 3.21 6.18 8.34
N LEU A 134 2.64 5.67 9.44
CA LEU A 134 2.89 4.30 9.90
C LEU A 134 2.53 3.26 8.82
N VAL A 135 1.45 3.48 8.09
CA VAL A 135 1.04 2.63 6.97
C VAL A 135 1.94 2.87 5.76
N SER A 136 2.16 4.14 5.37
CA SER A 136 3.01 4.48 4.21
C SER A 136 4.44 3.98 4.38
N GLY A 137 5.00 4.07 5.59
CA GLY A 137 6.35 3.60 5.92
C GLY A 137 6.55 2.11 5.70
N LEU A 138 5.48 1.30 5.82
CA LEU A 138 5.51 -0.12 5.52
C LEU A 138 5.17 -0.41 4.05
N LEU A 139 4.21 0.32 3.47
CA LEU A 139 3.80 0.15 2.08
C LEU A 139 4.94 0.44 1.10
N ILE A 140 5.74 1.50 1.34
CA ILE A 140 6.81 1.92 0.42
C ILE A 140 7.80 0.78 0.16
N PRO A 141 8.43 0.15 1.17
CA PRO A 141 9.32 -0.99 0.95
C PRO A 141 8.63 -2.19 0.29
N MET A 142 7.35 -2.41 0.60
CA MET A 142 6.61 -3.57 0.06
C MET A 142 6.32 -3.47 -1.44
N ILE A 143 6.25 -2.26 -1.98
CA ILE A 143 6.00 -2.00 -3.41
C ILE A 143 7.28 -1.72 -4.21
N MET A 144 8.44 -1.66 -3.55
CA MET A 144 9.73 -1.44 -4.20
C MET A 144 10.41 -2.76 -4.60
N PRO A 145 11.30 -2.74 -5.61
CA PRO A 145 12.15 -3.87 -5.91
C PRO A 145 13.13 -4.14 -4.76
N VAL A 146 13.51 -5.40 -4.62
CA VAL A 146 14.40 -5.87 -3.52
C VAL A 146 15.78 -5.24 -3.56
N GLU A 147 16.35 -5.04 -4.76
CA GLU A 147 17.67 -4.43 -4.96
C GLU A 147 17.61 -2.91 -5.15
N ALA A 148 16.52 -2.25 -4.72
CA ALA A 148 16.46 -0.79 -4.71
C ALA A 148 17.53 -0.21 -3.76
N PRO A 149 18.39 0.71 -4.22
CA PRO A 149 19.38 1.34 -3.37
C PRO A 149 18.73 2.09 -2.19
N LEU A 150 19.28 1.93 -0.97
CA LEU A 150 18.69 2.52 0.24
C LEU A 150 18.54 4.04 0.18
N TRP A 151 19.50 4.74 -0.46
CA TRP A 151 19.38 6.20 -0.66
C TRP A 151 18.18 6.58 -1.51
N MET A 152 17.80 5.70 -2.45
CA MET A 152 16.67 5.91 -3.35
C MET A 152 15.34 5.62 -2.63
N VAL A 153 15.30 4.61 -1.77
CA VAL A 153 14.16 4.39 -0.86
C VAL A 153 13.98 5.61 0.04
N ALA A 154 15.06 6.16 0.61
CA ALA A 154 15.02 7.37 1.41
C ALA A 154 14.46 8.58 0.64
N LEU A 155 14.96 8.81 -0.57
CA LEU A 155 14.51 9.92 -1.42
C LEU A 155 13.04 9.75 -1.83
N SER A 156 12.64 8.54 -2.22
CA SER A 156 11.25 8.24 -2.57
C SER A 156 10.30 8.42 -1.38
N THR A 157 10.74 8.03 -0.18
CA THR A 157 9.96 8.18 1.06
C THR A 157 9.67 9.65 1.37
N ALA A 158 10.56 10.58 1.00
CA ALA A 158 10.32 12.01 1.16
C ALA A 158 9.11 12.52 0.34
N TRP A 159 8.69 11.79 -0.70
CA TRP A 159 7.53 12.09 -1.54
C TRP A 159 6.24 11.36 -1.09
N ASN A 160 6.13 11.04 0.20
CA ASN A 160 4.90 10.44 0.74
C ASN A 160 3.62 11.09 0.14
N PRO A 161 2.56 10.34 -0.24
CA PRO A 161 2.23 8.93 0.09
C PRO A 161 2.90 7.87 -0.80
N ALA A 162 2.78 6.60 -0.40
CA ALA A 162 3.46 5.45 -1.02
C ALA A 162 3.28 5.36 -2.54
N LEU A 163 2.09 5.67 -3.05
CA LEU A 163 1.81 5.69 -4.50
C LEU A 163 2.65 6.73 -5.23
N LEU A 164 2.80 7.93 -4.65
CA LEU A 164 3.59 9.00 -5.24
C LEU A 164 5.09 8.69 -5.14
N ALA A 165 5.53 8.08 -4.03
CA ALA A 165 6.90 7.62 -3.85
C ALA A 165 7.32 6.63 -4.96
N ARG A 166 6.45 5.65 -5.26
CA ARG A 166 6.72 4.70 -6.34
C ARG A 166 6.67 5.35 -7.73
N ALA A 167 5.73 6.25 -7.98
CA ALA A 167 5.66 6.99 -9.24
C ALA A 167 6.93 7.85 -9.44
N PHE A 168 7.37 8.56 -8.40
CA PHE A 168 8.62 9.32 -8.43
C PHE A 168 9.82 8.44 -8.76
N PHE A 169 9.92 7.28 -8.11
CA PHE A 169 10.98 6.31 -8.35
C PHE A 169 10.99 5.82 -9.79
N PHE A 170 9.82 5.48 -10.32
CA PHE A 170 9.69 5.02 -11.71
C PHE A 170 10.09 6.09 -12.73
N PHE A 171 9.60 7.32 -12.57
CA PHE A 171 9.89 8.39 -13.53
C PHE A 171 11.34 8.89 -13.46
N SER A 172 11.94 8.88 -12.28
CA SER A 172 13.31 9.38 -12.10
C SER A 172 14.36 8.33 -12.42
N TYR A 173 14.08 7.05 -12.17
CA TYR A 173 15.05 5.94 -12.28
C TYR A 173 14.41 4.68 -12.86
N PRO A 174 13.88 4.71 -14.09
CA PRO A 174 13.11 3.60 -14.66
C PRO A 174 13.93 2.30 -14.76
N SER A 175 15.22 2.36 -15.06
CA SER A 175 16.09 1.18 -15.16
C SER A 175 16.26 0.43 -13.83
N MET A 176 16.07 1.10 -12.71
CA MET A 176 16.20 0.50 -11.37
C MET A 176 14.90 -0.06 -10.82
N ILE A 177 13.78 0.10 -11.51
CA ILE A 177 12.48 -0.44 -11.10
C ILE A 177 11.90 -1.41 -12.15
N SER A 178 12.21 -1.21 -13.41
CA SER A 178 11.71 -2.04 -14.53
C SER A 178 12.74 -3.04 -15.06
N GLY A 179 13.99 -2.99 -14.57
CA GLY A 179 15.05 -3.91 -15.01
C GLY A 179 14.88 -5.32 -14.44
N ASP A 180 15.32 -6.31 -15.19
CA ASP A 180 15.20 -7.73 -14.80
C ASP A 180 16.02 -8.09 -13.54
N LYS A 181 17.12 -7.37 -13.30
CA LYS A 181 18.07 -7.66 -12.20
C LYS A 181 17.62 -7.18 -10.82
N VAL A 182 16.60 -6.32 -10.73
CA VAL A 182 16.18 -5.69 -9.46
C VAL A 182 15.17 -6.50 -8.65
N TRP A 183 14.61 -7.56 -9.23
CA TRP A 183 13.55 -8.36 -8.62
C TRP A 183 14.07 -9.60 -7.86
N ILE A 184 15.32 -9.97 -8.06
CA ILE A 184 15.99 -11.09 -7.35
C ILE A 184 17.18 -10.52 -6.61
N ALA A 185 17.28 -10.81 -5.31
CA ALA A 185 18.37 -10.33 -4.48
C ALA A 185 19.68 -11.09 -4.76
N GLY A 186 20.78 -10.35 -4.90
CA GLY A 186 22.16 -10.87 -4.93
C GLY A 186 22.91 -10.63 -6.25
N ASP A 187 24.23 -10.55 -6.13
CA ASP A 187 25.19 -10.39 -7.25
C ASP A 187 25.36 -11.69 -8.08
N THR A 188 24.28 -12.38 -8.34
CA THR A 188 24.34 -13.55 -9.24
C THR A 188 24.55 -13.05 -10.64
N ALA A 189 25.84 -13.03 -10.97
CA ALA A 189 26.34 -12.58 -12.25
C ALA A 189 25.55 -13.13 -13.43
N ASP A 190 25.26 -12.22 -14.35
CA ASP A 190 25.11 -12.39 -15.80
C ASP A 190 24.17 -13.44 -16.41
N ALA A 191 23.61 -14.39 -15.65
CA ALA A 191 22.91 -15.55 -16.22
C ALA A 191 21.44 -15.71 -15.81
N ILE A 192 20.90 -14.91 -14.88
CA ILE A 192 19.58 -15.18 -14.31
C ILE A 192 18.71 -13.93 -14.34
N SER A 193 18.31 -13.55 -15.55
CA SER A 193 17.16 -12.65 -15.73
C SER A 193 15.89 -13.49 -15.62
N GLN A 194 15.32 -13.62 -14.44
CA GLN A 194 13.95 -14.12 -14.32
C GLN A 194 13.02 -12.92 -14.46
N ALA A 195 12.57 -12.69 -15.68
CA ALA A 195 11.56 -11.66 -15.96
C ALA A 195 10.31 -11.97 -15.14
N THR A 196 9.74 -10.95 -14.51
CA THR A 196 8.46 -11.09 -13.80
C THR A 196 7.37 -11.52 -14.80
N PRO A 197 6.29 -12.21 -14.34
CA PRO A 197 5.17 -12.57 -15.23
C PRO A 197 4.63 -11.36 -16.01
N LEU A 198 4.66 -10.20 -15.37
CA LEU A 198 4.21 -8.93 -15.96
C LEU A 198 5.16 -8.43 -17.05
N ALA A 199 6.47 -8.58 -16.87
CA ALA A 199 7.47 -8.24 -17.88
C ALA A 199 7.40 -9.21 -19.07
N GLN A 200 7.19 -10.50 -18.83
CA GLN A 200 6.98 -11.49 -19.90
C GLN A 200 5.77 -11.14 -20.76
N MET A 201 4.65 -10.77 -20.12
CA MET A 201 3.45 -10.31 -20.85
C MET A 201 3.74 -9.05 -21.68
N ALA A 202 4.44 -8.06 -21.12
CA ALA A 202 4.76 -6.80 -21.80
C ALA A 202 5.68 -7.01 -23.00
N LEU A 203 6.55 -8.03 -22.96
CA LEU A 203 7.45 -8.42 -24.05
C LEU A 203 6.79 -9.39 -25.05
N GLY A 204 5.54 -9.77 -24.84
CA GLY A 204 4.84 -10.76 -25.66
C GLY A 204 5.41 -12.18 -25.56
N GLN A 205 6.13 -12.49 -24.47
CA GLN A 205 6.70 -13.81 -24.22
C GLN A 205 5.68 -14.73 -23.54
N PRO A 206 5.76 -16.05 -23.76
CA PRO A 206 4.91 -16.99 -23.05
C PRO A 206 5.20 -16.95 -21.55
N LEU A 207 4.15 -17.03 -20.74
CA LEU A 207 4.30 -17.08 -19.30
C LEU A 207 4.98 -18.39 -18.86
N THR A 208 6.08 -18.28 -18.14
CA THR A 208 6.83 -19.43 -17.60
C THR A 208 6.26 -19.92 -16.26
N TYR A 209 5.50 -19.06 -15.57
CA TYR A 209 4.93 -19.35 -14.26
C TYR A 209 3.51 -19.90 -14.38
N SER A 210 3.19 -20.91 -13.60
CA SER A 210 1.83 -21.44 -13.52
C SER A 210 0.91 -20.47 -12.76
N THR A 211 -0.41 -20.58 -13.02
CA THR A 211 -1.41 -19.82 -12.24
C THR A 211 -1.33 -20.11 -10.74
N ALA A 212 -0.98 -21.35 -10.37
CA ALA A 212 -0.79 -21.72 -8.98
C ALA A 212 0.40 -20.97 -8.36
N ASP A 213 1.52 -20.87 -9.07
CA ASP A 213 2.69 -20.12 -8.58
C ASP A 213 2.37 -18.64 -8.40
N MET A 214 1.59 -18.03 -9.31
CA MET A 214 1.12 -16.65 -9.18
C MET A 214 0.18 -16.47 -7.98
N PHE A 215 -0.70 -17.44 -7.72
CA PHE A 215 -1.63 -17.36 -6.59
C PHE A 215 -0.93 -17.52 -5.25
N TRP A 216 -0.05 -18.51 -5.11
CA TRP A 216 0.72 -18.72 -3.88
C TRP A 216 1.82 -17.66 -3.71
N GLY A 217 2.38 -17.14 -4.82
CA GLY A 217 3.36 -16.07 -4.81
C GLY A 217 4.80 -16.49 -5.03
N PHE A 218 5.06 -17.70 -5.54
CA PHE A 218 6.42 -18.18 -5.89
C PHE A 218 6.91 -17.60 -7.21
N ILE A 219 6.76 -16.29 -7.37
CA ILE A 219 7.14 -15.51 -8.55
C ILE A 219 8.06 -14.36 -8.12
N PRO A 220 8.97 -13.90 -9.01
CA PRO A 220 9.74 -12.68 -8.75
C PRO A 220 8.83 -11.45 -8.84
N GLY A 221 9.05 -10.47 -7.97
CA GLY A 221 8.27 -9.25 -7.91
C GLY A 221 8.59 -8.38 -6.69
N SER A 222 7.81 -7.32 -6.48
CA SER A 222 7.91 -6.48 -5.28
C SER A 222 7.63 -7.28 -4.01
N VAL A 223 8.27 -6.90 -2.91
CA VAL A 223 8.24 -7.69 -1.65
C VAL A 223 6.82 -8.06 -1.19
N GLY A 224 5.87 -7.13 -1.26
CA GLY A 224 4.50 -7.34 -0.77
C GLY A 224 3.48 -7.81 -1.81
N GLU A 225 3.84 -7.79 -3.09
CA GLU A 225 2.88 -7.95 -4.19
C GLU A 225 2.81 -9.37 -4.76
N THR A 226 3.70 -10.27 -4.34
CA THR A 226 3.86 -11.57 -4.97
C THR A 226 2.74 -12.56 -4.65
N SER A 227 2.29 -12.66 -3.40
CA SER A 227 1.30 -13.65 -2.97
C SER A 227 -0.13 -13.12 -2.94
N ALA A 228 -0.94 -13.51 -3.92
CA ALA A 228 -2.37 -13.20 -3.92
C ALA A 228 -3.10 -13.81 -2.70
N PHE A 229 -2.69 -15.01 -2.25
CA PHE A 229 -3.24 -15.65 -1.07
C PHE A 229 -3.05 -14.84 0.21
N CYS A 230 -1.83 -14.34 0.45
CA CYS A 230 -1.54 -13.51 1.63
C CYS A 230 -2.25 -12.15 1.56
N ILE A 231 -2.39 -11.57 0.36
CA ILE A 231 -3.16 -10.36 0.12
C ILE A 231 -4.64 -10.59 0.45
N LEU A 232 -5.21 -11.75 0.09
CA LEU A 232 -6.59 -12.11 0.43
C LEU A 232 -6.79 -12.26 1.95
N ILE A 233 -5.82 -12.80 2.69
CA ILE A 233 -5.88 -12.81 4.16
C ILE A 233 -5.97 -11.38 4.70
N GLY A 234 -5.13 -10.48 4.20
CA GLY A 234 -5.19 -9.05 4.54
C GLY A 234 -6.53 -8.42 4.18
N ALA A 235 -7.11 -8.76 3.01
CA ALA A 235 -8.44 -8.31 2.60
C ALA A 235 -9.52 -8.74 3.58
N VAL A 236 -9.49 -10.00 4.04
CA VAL A 236 -10.45 -10.52 5.04
C VAL A 236 -10.34 -9.74 6.35
N ILE A 237 -9.11 -9.48 6.83
CA ILE A 237 -8.90 -8.68 8.06
C ILE A 237 -9.53 -7.28 7.90
N LEU A 238 -9.24 -6.60 6.78
CA LEU A 238 -9.76 -5.25 6.53
C LEU A 238 -11.29 -5.20 6.37
N LEU A 239 -11.88 -6.23 5.79
CA LEU A 239 -13.34 -6.33 5.61
C LEU A 239 -14.05 -6.65 6.92
N LEU A 240 -13.52 -7.57 7.73
CA LEU A 240 -14.10 -7.92 9.05
C LEU A 240 -14.03 -6.76 10.03
N THR A 241 -13.01 -5.93 9.92
CA THR A 241 -12.85 -4.72 10.75
C THR A 241 -13.57 -3.49 10.20
N ASN A 242 -14.21 -3.59 9.03
CA ASN A 242 -14.86 -2.48 8.31
C ASN A 242 -13.94 -1.28 8.01
N VAL A 243 -12.64 -1.49 7.95
CA VAL A 243 -11.66 -0.46 7.59
C VAL A 243 -11.68 -0.22 6.09
N ALA A 244 -11.67 -1.29 5.30
CA ALA A 244 -11.73 -1.19 3.84
C ALA A 244 -13.17 -1.33 3.32
N SER A 245 -13.45 -0.62 2.22
CA SER A 245 -14.73 -0.71 1.53
C SER A 245 -14.80 -1.92 0.61
N TRP A 246 -15.63 -2.91 0.93
CA TRP A 246 -15.85 -4.07 0.05
C TRP A 246 -16.38 -3.67 -1.33
N ARG A 247 -17.14 -2.54 -1.42
CA ARG A 247 -17.67 -2.02 -2.69
C ARG A 247 -16.56 -1.60 -3.63
N THR A 248 -15.59 -0.84 -3.12
CA THR A 248 -14.41 -0.43 -3.88
C THR A 248 -13.61 -1.65 -4.29
N MET A 249 -13.30 -2.55 -3.35
CA MET A 249 -12.48 -3.73 -3.60
C MET A 249 -13.07 -4.61 -4.71
N ILE A 250 -14.34 -5.02 -4.58
CA ILE A 250 -14.99 -5.87 -5.59
C ILE A 250 -15.07 -5.15 -6.95
N SER A 251 -15.41 -3.86 -6.98
CA SER A 251 -15.53 -3.14 -8.25
C SER A 251 -14.20 -2.97 -8.98
N VAL A 252 -13.06 -2.87 -8.26
CA VAL A 252 -11.73 -2.89 -8.89
C VAL A 252 -11.48 -4.23 -9.57
N PHE A 253 -11.74 -5.34 -8.89
CA PHE A 253 -11.57 -6.68 -9.48
C PHE A 253 -12.50 -6.89 -10.67
N VAL A 254 -13.75 -6.48 -10.58
CA VAL A 254 -14.72 -6.59 -11.69
C VAL A 254 -14.29 -5.73 -12.88
N GLY A 255 -13.91 -4.46 -12.63
CA GLY A 255 -13.44 -3.56 -13.69
C GLY A 255 -12.20 -4.07 -14.39
N GLY A 256 -11.22 -4.58 -13.60
CA GLY A 256 -10.01 -5.20 -14.13
C GLY A 256 -10.30 -6.46 -14.95
N TYR A 257 -11.15 -7.34 -14.43
CA TYR A 257 -11.52 -8.59 -15.15
C TYR A 257 -12.22 -8.32 -16.47
N LEU A 258 -13.22 -7.43 -16.48
CA LEU A 258 -13.94 -7.07 -17.70
C LEU A 258 -13.01 -6.46 -18.75
N MET A 259 -12.12 -5.57 -18.33
CA MET A 259 -11.15 -4.97 -19.25
C MET A 259 -10.12 -5.99 -19.73
N ALA A 260 -9.64 -6.88 -18.83
CA ALA A 260 -8.72 -7.96 -19.18
C ALA A 260 -9.33 -8.93 -20.23
N LEU A 261 -10.63 -9.22 -20.17
CA LEU A 261 -11.33 -9.98 -21.20
C LEU A 261 -11.29 -9.28 -22.58
N ILE A 262 -11.46 -7.95 -22.59
CA ILE A 262 -11.42 -7.17 -23.84
C ILE A 262 -10.01 -7.17 -24.43
N PHE A 263 -8.98 -7.07 -23.58
CA PHE A 263 -7.57 -7.03 -24.01
C PHE A 263 -6.90 -8.41 -24.10
N GLN A 264 -7.59 -9.49 -23.75
CA GLN A 264 -7.05 -10.86 -23.83
C GLN A 264 -6.48 -11.20 -25.21
N PRO A 265 -7.13 -10.86 -26.35
CA PRO A 265 -6.57 -11.13 -27.67
C PRO A 265 -5.25 -10.38 -27.96
N ILE A 266 -5.02 -9.26 -27.29
CA ILE A 266 -3.84 -8.40 -27.48
C ILE A 266 -2.72 -8.85 -26.55
N SER A 267 -3.05 -9.12 -25.28
CA SER A 267 -2.08 -9.49 -24.25
C SER A 267 -1.61 -10.93 -24.33
N GLY A 268 -2.37 -11.81 -24.97
CA GLY A 268 -2.09 -13.25 -25.02
C GLY A 268 -2.19 -13.99 -23.67
N VAL A 269 -2.71 -13.31 -22.63
CA VAL A 269 -2.80 -13.82 -21.26
C VAL A 269 -4.25 -13.90 -20.81
N GLU A 270 -4.60 -14.95 -20.08
CA GLU A 270 -5.94 -15.14 -19.55
C GLU A 270 -6.34 -14.00 -18.59
N ALA A 271 -7.60 -13.56 -18.67
CA ALA A 271 -8.08 -12.41 -17.92
C ALA A 271 -7.89 -12.53 -16.41
N TYR A 272 -8.10 -13.71 -15.83
CA TYR A 272 -7.90 -13.94 -14.39
C TYR A 272 -6.42 -13.92 -13.99
N GLN A 273 -5.50 -14.32 -14.87
CA GLN A 273 -4.06 -14.26 -14.60
C GLN A 273 -3.58 -12.81 -14.51
N GLN A 274 -4.14 -11.90 -15.32
CA GLN A 274 -3.83 -10.47 -15.22
C GLN A 274 -4.17 -9.86 -13.86
N LEU A 275 -5.16 -10.40 -13.14
CA LEU A 275 -5.50 -9.95 -11.79
C LEU A 275 -4.52 -10.44 -10.73
N LEU A 276 -3.83 -11.56 -10.99
CA LEU A 276 -2.85 -12.16 -10.08
C LEU A 276 -1.43 -11.62 -10.29
N MET A 277 -1.15 -11.01 -11.47
CA MET A 277 0.18 -10.49 -11.81
C MET A 277 0.42 -9.09 -11.26
N GLY A 278 1.66 -8.86 -10.81
CA GLY A 278 2.13 -7.56 -10.32
C GLY A 278 1.30 -7.03 -9.15
N GLY A 279 1.29 -5.71 -8.98
CA GLY A 279 0.61 -5.06 -7.87
C GLY A 279 -0.90 -4.91 -7.98
N PHE A 280 -1.60 -5.60 -8.91
CA PHE A 280 -3.03 -5.41 -9.11
C PHE A 280 -3.84 -5.76 -7.85
N ALA A 281 -3.68 -6.98 -7.33
CA ALA A 281 -4.39 -7.44 -6.14
C ALA A 281 -4.00 -6.61 -4.90
N PHE A 282 -2.71 -6.32 -4.74
CA PHE A 282 -2.20 -5.50 -3.64
C PHE A 282 -2.78 -4.08 -3.66
N GLY A 283 -2.75 -3.43 -4.82
CA GLY A 283 -3.32 -2.09 -5.00
C GLY A 283 -4.84 -2.06 -4.80
N ALA A 284 -5.57 -3.09 -5.26
CA ALA A 284 -7.01 -3.20 -5.10
C ALA A 284 -7.43 -3.33 -3.62
N VAL A 285 -6.62 -4.05 -2.80
CA VAL A 285 -6.94 -4.33 -1.39
C VAL A 285 -6.46 -3.24 -0.46
N PHE A 286 -5.20 -2.79 -0.58
CA PHE A 286 -4.57 -1.93 0.42
C PHE A 286 -4.49 -0.45 0.02
N MET A 287 -4.57 -0.13 -1.28
CA MET A 287 -4.36 1.24 -1.75
C MET A 287 -5.63 1.89 -2.32
N ALA A 288 -6.40 1.17 -3.15
CA ALA A 288 -7.64 1.71 -3.70
C ALA A 288 -8.76 1.87 -2.66
N THR A 289 -8.64 1.16 -1.53
CA THR A 289 -9.60 1.21 -0.43
C THR A 289 -9.26 2.25 0.64
N ASP A 290 -8.23 3.06 0.42
CA ASP A 290 -7.85 4.13 1.35
C ASP A 290 -9.05 5.05 1.65
N PRO A 291 -9.47 5.16 2.91
CA PRO A 291 -10.66 5.94 3.27
C PRO A 291 -10.50 7.44 3.06
N VAL A 292 -9.27 7.94 2.92
CA VAL A 292 -8.99 9.37 2.78
C VAL A 292 -9.09 9.83 1.33
N THR A 293 -8.51 9.08 0.39
CA THR A 293 -8.37 9.47 -1.01
C THR A 293 -9.43 8.89 -1.93
N SER A 294 -10.09 7.80 -1.52
CA SER A 294 -11.14 7.14 -2.32
C SER A 294 -12.47 7.90 -2.31
N ALA A 295 -13.35 7.56 -3.25
CA ALA A 295 -14.72 8.09 -3.27
C ALA A 295 -15.47 7.77 -1.97
N GLN A 296 -16.22 8.73 -1.44
CA GLN A 296 -16.92 8.62 -0.15
C GLN A 296 -18.33 8.08 -0.29
N THR A 297 -19.03 8.38 -1.40
CA THR A 297 -20.39 7.92 -1.63
C THR A 297 -20.45 6.45 -2.01
N ASN A 298 -21.48 5.73 -1.55
CA ASN A 298 -21.62 4.30 -1.86
C ASN A 298 -21.66 4.00 -3.37
N THR A 299 -22.36 4.84 -4.15
CA THR A 299 -22.40 4.71 -5.62
C THR A 299 -21.07 5.11 -6.24
N GLY A 300 -20.44 6.17 -5.72
CA GLY A 300 -19.13 6.64 -6.17
C GLY A 300 -18.06 5.56 -6.00
N LYS A 301 -18.10 4.79 -4.90
CA LYS A 301 -17.16 3.68 -4.66
C LYS A 301 -17.19 2.61 -5.75
N TYR A 302 -18.38 2.28 -6.28
CA TYR A 302 -18.50 1.33 -7.38
C TYR A 302 -17.91 1.89 -8.68
N VAL A 303 -18.25 3.14 -9.03
CA VAL A 303 -17.74 3.78 -10.25
C VAL A 303 -16.23 3.96 -10.16
N TYR A 304 -15.74 4.49 -9.05
CA TYR A 304 -14.33 4.71 -8.78
C TYR A 304 -13.52 3.41 -8.90
N GLY A 305 -13.96 2.32 -8.23
CA GLY A 305 -13.26 1.06 -8.27
C GLY A 305 -13.27 0.41 -9.67
N LEU A 306 -14.41 0.45 -10.37
CA LEU A 306 -14.50 -0.08 -11.73
C LEU A 306 -13.55 0.65 -12.68
N LEU A 307 -13.46 1.97 -12.57
CA LEU A 307 -12.54 2.76 -13.39
C LEU A 307 -11.07 2.48 -13.06
N ILE A 308 -10.70 2.30 -11.77
CA ILE A 308 -9.34 1.90 -11.39
C ILE A 308 -8.96 0.58 -12.05
N GLY A 309 -9.81 -0.45 -11.89
CA GLY A 309 -9.52 -1.76 -12.44
C GLY A 309 -9.38 -1.73 -13.96
N ALA A 310 -10.29 -1.02 -14.65
CA ALA A 310 -10.23 -0.86 -16.09
C ALA A 310 -8.97 -0.12 -16.54
N MET A 311 -8.65 1.03 -15.91
CA MET A 311 -7.47 1.84 -16.26
C MET A 311 -6.17 1.10 -15.98
N ALA A 312 -6.09 0.31 -14.91
CA ALA A 312 -4.91 -0.48 -14.61
C ALA A 312 -4.58 -1.46 -15.75
N VAL A 313 -5.59 -2.15 -16.29
CA VAL A 313 -5.40 -3.08 -17.41
C VAL A 313 -5.12 -2.33 -18.72
N ILE A 314 -5.80 -1.21 -18.98
CA ILE A 314 -5.53 -0.37 -20.15
C ILE A 314 -4.08 0.08 -20.18
N ILE A 315 -3.58 0.66 -19.08
CA ILE A 315 -2.20 1.12 -18.98
C ILE A 315 -1.23 -0.04 -19.20
N ARG A 316 -1.50 -1.18 -18.59
CA ARG A 316 -0.68 -2.40 -18.67
C ARG A 316 -0.55 -2.93 -20.10
N CYS A 317 -1.66 -2.95 -20.86
CA CYS A 317 -1.68 -3.50 -22.22
C CYS A 317 -1.22 -2.50 -23.29
N ILE A 318 -1.41 -1.20 -23.06
CA ILE A 318 -1.07 -0.18 -24.07
C ILE A 318 0.34 0.34 -23.89
N ASN A 319 0.85 0.38 -22.63
CA ASN A 319 2.16 0.93 -22.33
C ASN A 319 3.15 -0.15 -21.84
N PRO A 320 3.88 -0.80 -22.75
CA PRO A 320 4.85 -1.82 -22.38
C PRO A 320 6.03 -1.27 -21.55
N GLY A 321 6.29 0.04 -21.60
CA GLY A 321 7.31 0.70 -20.79
C GLY A 321 6.95 0.78 -19.29
N TYR A 322 5.65 0.67 -18.95
CA TYR A 322 5.18 0.61 -17.56
C TYR A 322 4.06 -0.43 -17.41
N PRO A 323 4.38 -1.71 -17.41
CA PRO A 323 3.37 -2.76 -17.45
C PRO A 323 2.59 -2.90 -16.15
N GLU A 324 2.98 -2.27 -15.05
CA GLU A 324 2.29 -2.42 -13.77
C GLU A 324 0.91 -1.74 -13.75
N GLY A 325 0.81 -0.52 -14.22
CA GLY A 325 -0.43 0.23 -14.42
C GLY A 325 -1.24 0.58 -13.16
N MET A 326 -1.25 -0.28 -12.13
CA MET A 326 -2.17 -0.17 -10.99
C MET A 326 -1.96 1.10 -10.17
N MET A 327 -0.70 1.45 -9.87
CA MET A 327 -0.38 2.64 -9.07
C MET A 327 -0.77 3.93 -9.79
N LEU A 328 -0.52 4.02 -11.11
CA LEU A 328 -0.93 5.18 -11.91
C LEU A 328 -2.45 5.27 -12.05
N ALA A 329 -3.14 4.14 -12.19
CA ALA A 329 -4.61 4.11 -12.23
C ALA A 329 -5.22 4.63 -10.94
N ILE A 330 -4.70 4.22 -9.77
CA ILE A 330 -5.16 4.72 -8.47
C ILE A 330 -4.87 6.22 -8.34
N LEU A 331 -3.66 6.69 -8.64
CA LEU A 331 -3.33 8.12 -8.58
C LEU A 331 -4.23 8.95 -9.47
N LEU A 332 -4.48 8.50 -10.70
CA LEU A 332 -5.38 9.17 -11.63
C LEU A 332 -6.80 9.22 -11.07
N MET A 333 -7.33 8.11 -10.60
CA MET A 333 -8.71 8.06 -10.10
C MET A 333 -8.88 8.79 -8.76
N ASN A 334 -7.86 8.89 -7.92
CA ASN A 334 -7.89 9.72 -6.72
C ASN A 334 -8.14 11.21 -7.06
N THR A 335 -7.58 11.70 -8.17
CA THR A 335 -7.86 13.07 -8.62
C THR A 335 -9.30 13.27 -9.10
N PHE A 336 -9.94 12.19 -9.60
CA PHE A 336 -11.34 12.23 -10.05
C PHE A 336 -12.34 11.79 -8.99
N ALA A 337 -11.91 11.24 -7.84
CA ALA A 337 -12.81 10.79 -6.78
C ALA A 337 -13.78 11.87 -6.29
N PRO A 338 -13.34 13.14 -6.02
CA PRO A 338 -14.26 14.22 -5.64
C PRO A 338 -15.27 14.56 -6.73
N LEU A 339 -14.87 14.48 -8.00
CA LEU A 339 -15.76 14.73 -9.14
C LEU A 339 -16.84 13.64 -9.25
N ILE A 340 -16.48 12.38 -9.06
CA ILE A 340 -17.42 11.25 -9.04
C ILE A 340 -18.44 11.46 -7.93
N ASP A 341 -18.00 11.80 -6.72
CA ASP A 341 -18.88 12.06 -5.58
C ASP A 341 -19.78 13.27 -5.82
N TRP A 342 -19.27 14.32 -6.44
CA TRP A 342 -20.08 15.49 -6.80
C TRP A 342 -21.25 15.12 -7.71
N PHE A 343 -21.01 14.32 -8.76
CA PHE A 343 -22.08 13.85 -9.66
C PHE A 343 -23.14 13.04 -8.91
N VAL A 344 -22.73 12.15 -8.00
CA VAL A 344 -23.65 11.34 -7.19
C VAL A 344 -24.48 12.23 -6.28
N VAL A 345 -23.87 13.22 -5.63
CA VAL A 345 -24.57 14.16 -4.75
C VAL A 345 -25.57 15.01 -5.55
N GLN A 346 -25.16 15.56 -6.70
CA GLN A 346 -26.06 16.34 -7.58
C GLN A 346 -27.26 15.51 -8.06
N ALA A 347 -27.04 14.25 -8.43
CA ALA A 347 -28.14 13.35 -8.80
C ALA A 347 -29.12 13.13 -7.63
N ASN A 348 -28.62 13.00 -6.40
CA ASN A 348 -29.45 12.87 -5.20
C ASN A 348 -30.24 14.15 -4.91
N ILE A 349 -29.63 15.33 -5.04
CA ILE A 349 -30.29 16.62 -4.87
C ILE A 349 -31.44 16.76 -5.88
N LYS A 350 -31.17 16.48 -7.17
CA LYS A 350 -32.22 16.52 -8.22
C LYS A 350 -33.38 15.58 -7.92
N ARG A 351 -33.11 14.34 -7.43
CA ARG A 351 -34.15 13.40 -7.04
C ARG A 351 -34.99 13.91 -5.87
N ARG A 352 -34.36 14.51 -4.85
CA ARG A 352 -35.06 15.10 -3.68
C ARG A 352 -35.94 16.29 -4.10
N LEU A 353 -35.41 17.17 -4.92
CA LEU A 353 -36.19 18.31 -5.46
C LEU A 353 -37.42 17.86 -6.28
N LYS A 354 -37.25 16.79 -7.11
CA LYS A 354 -38.38 16.24 -7.87
C LYS A 354 -39.46 15.67 -6.94
N ARG A 355 -39.08 15.00 -5.85
CA ARG A 355 -40.06 14.50 -4.84
C ARG A 355 -40.74 15.63 -4.10
N ALA A 356 -40.01 16.67 -3.68
CA ALA A 356 -40.61 17.82 -3.00
C ALA A 356 -41.64 18.53 -3.88
N LYS A 357 -41.35 18.72 -5.17
CA LYS A 357 -42.30 19.32 -6.12
C LYS A 357 -43.54 18.44 -6.34
N ALA A 358 -43.40 17.12 -6.34
CA ALA A 358 -44.54 16.20 -6.49
C ALA A 358 -45.45 16.14 -5.27
N VAL A 359 -44.99 16.55 -4.09
CA VAL A 359 -45.79 16.61 -2.85
C VAL A 359 -46.46 18.00 -2.71
N ALA A 360 -45.91 19.05 -3.36
CA ALA A 360 -46.43 20.41 -3.32
C ALA A 360 -47.54 20.69 -4.35
N ASN A 361 -47.69 19.83 -5.36
CA ASN A 361 -48.79 19.81 -6.32
C ASN A 361 -49.83 18.74 -5.90
#